data_70c5e69e7b05e9f633821d57264b59c2
#
_entry.id   70c5e69e7b05e9f633821d57264b59c2
#
_cell.length_a   1.000
_cell.length_b   1.000
_cell.length_c   1.000
_cell.angle_alpha   90.00
_cell.angle_beta   90.00
_cell.angle_gamma   90.00
#
_symmetry.space_group_name_H-M   'P 1'
#
loop_
_entity.id
_entity.type
_entity.pdbx_description
1 polymer ?
#
loop_
_entity_poly.entity_id
_entity_poly.type
_entity_poly.pdbx_seq_one_letter_code
_entity_poly.pdbx_strand_id
1 'polypeptide(L)'
;MASTVLGFVNADNEGAYGLEAYYNSTLSGTPGKVVTAKNAWGTDMPYTYQDITKAEDGNSLMLTLDSNIQSVIEKHLATALTEHAVQNRATVIVQDVNTGAILGMTTMPDYDPNNPQAIVSEISLQKLAQYEEGSDEYKEAFAYEQQIQWSNKAVNEAYEPGSVFKVITTATALETGAVTMQSSFNCTGSYVAGGIAKH
;
A
#
# COMPACT_ATOMS: atom_id res chain seq x y z
N MET A 1 -0.41 -5.41 10.30
CA MET A 1 -1.78 -5.43 9.76
C MET A 1 -1.96 -4.24 8.85
N ALA A 2 -2.34 -4.45 7.60
CA ALA A 2 -2.59 -3.43 6.56
C ALA A 2 -1.44 -2.42 6.34
N SER A 3 -0.19 -2.80 6.53
CA SER A 3 0.96 -1.89 6.51
C SER A 3 1.07 -1.08 5.22
N THR A 4 0.88 -1.71 4.06
CA THR A 4 0.93 -1.04 2.75
C THR A 4 -0.25 -0.11 2.48
N VAL A 5 -1.35 -0.22 3.26
CA VAL A 5 -2.50 0.69 3.20
C VAL A 5 -2.33 1.82 4.19
N LEU A 6 -2.06 1.50 5.46
CA LEU A 6 -1.88 2.49 6.51
C LEU A 6 -0.62 3.33 6.26
N GLY A 7 0.47 2.68 5.92
CA GLY A 7 1.76 3.34 5.78
C GLY A 7 2.48 3.51 7.11
N PHE A 8 3.35 4.50 7.17
CA PHE A 8 4.12 4.83 8.35
C PHE A 8 4.51 6.31 8.36
N VAL A 9 4.94 6.80 9.50
CA VAL A 9 5.49 8.14 9.69
C VAL A 9 7.01 8.10 9.75
N ASN A 10 7.65 9.19 9.35
CA ASN A 10 9.10 9.38 9.48
C ASN A 10 9.51 9.80 10.91
N ALA A 11 10.80 10.03 11.12
CA ALA A 11 11.34 10.45 12.41
C ALA A 11 10.83 11.84 12.87
N ASP A 12 10.35 12.67 11.97
CA ASP A 12 9.80 13.99 12.24
C ASP A 12 8.28 13.93 12.49
N ASN A 13 7.73 12.71 12.61
CA ASN A 13 6.30 12.44 12.78
C ASN A 13 5.43 12.93 11.59
N GLU A 14 6.00 12.95 10.39
CA GLU A 14 5.28 13.24 9.15
C GLU A 14 4.97 11.94 8.41
N GLY A 15 3.78 11.85 7.84
CA GLY A 15 3.37 10.69 7.06
C GLY A 15 4.25 10.50 5.83
N ALA A 16 4.89 9.32 5.73
CA ALA A 16 5.82 9.00 4.65
C ALA A 16 5.18 8.15 3.54
N TYR A 17 4.30 7.22 3.90
CA TYR A 17 3.62 6.32 2.96
C TYR A 17 2.17 6.06 3.37
N GLY A 18 1.38 5.50 2.45
CA GLY A 18 -0.01 5.07 2.69
C GLY A 18 -0.95 6.20 3.09
N LEU A 19 -1.93 5.87 3.93
CA LEU A 19 -2.91 6.83 4.45
C LEU A 19 -2.27 7.86 5.38
N GLU A 20 -1.21 7.51 6.10
CA GLU A 20 -0.44 8.45 6.91
C GLU A 20 0.11 9.61 6.07
N ALA A 21 0.67 9.31 4.89
CA ALA A 21 1.15 10.33 3.97
C ALA A 21 0.01 11.11 3.33
N TYR A 22 -1.02 10.40 2.84
CA TYR A 22 -2.13 11.03 2.12
C TYR A 22 -2.94 11.99 2.99
N TYR A 23 -3.17 11.62 4.26
CA TYR A 23 -3.92 12.42 5.22
C TYR A 23 -3.02 13.13 6.25
N ASN A 24 -1.74 13.30 5.96
CA ASN A 24 -0.80 13.92 6.89
C ASN A 24 -1.30 15.27 7.41
N SER A 25 -1.80 16.14 6.56
CA SER A 25 -2.35 17.45 6.97
C SER A 25 -3.59 17.36 7.87
N THR A 26 -4.31 16.24 7.84
CA THR A 26 -5.48 15.99 8.69
C THR A 26 -5.08 15.35 10.02
N LEU A 27 -4.11 14.45 9.97
CA LEU A 27 -3.63 13.69 11.12
C LEU A 27 -2.63 14.48 11.97
N SER A 28 -1.81 15.32 11.33
CA SER A 28 -0.86 16.19 12.01
C SER A 28 -1.60 17.32 12.74
N GLY A 29 -1.33 17.48 14.02
CA GLY A 29 -1.79 18.63 14.75
C GLY A 29 -0.94 19.87 14.49
N THR A 30 -1.15 20.89 15.28
CA THR A 30 -0.32 22.09 15.29
C THR A 30 0.66 22.01 16.46
N PRO A 31 1.97 22.00 16.21
CA PRO A 31 2.94 21.93 17.29
C PRO A 31 2.86 23.15 18.19
N GLY A 32 2.91 22.93 19.50
CA GLY A 32 3.02 24.02 20.47
C GLY A 32 4.35 24.74 20.35
N LYS A 33 4.34 26.03 20.65
CA LYS A 33 5.53 26.88 20.62
C LYS A 33 5.70 27.59 21.94
N VAL A 34 6.91 27.52 22.48
CA VAL A 34 7.32 28.32 23.65
C VAL A 34 8.41 29.29 23.21
N VAL A 35 8.11 30.56 23.26
CA VAL A 35 9.10 31.63 23.00
C VAL A 35 9.56 32.17 24.29
N THR A 36 10.86 31.97 24.62
CA THR A 36 11.49 32.53 25.82
C THR A 36 12.61 33.47 25.39
N ALA A 37 12.76 34.59 26.12
CA ALA A 37 13.91 35.44 25.91
C ALA A 37 15.13 34.87 26.67
N LYS A 38 16.26 34.76 25.96
CA LYS A 38 17.54 34.35 26.55
C LYS A 38 18.50 35.54 26.57
N ASN A 39 19.37 35.58 27.62
CA ASN A 39 20.45 36.54 27.64
C ASN A 39 21.57 36.19 26.65
N ALA A 40 22.57 37.08 26.50
CA ALA A 40 23.69 36.87 25.59
C ALA A 40 24.52 35.60 25.86
N TRP A 41 24.34 34.91 26.97
CA TRP A 41 25.03 33.69 27.37
C TRP A 41 24.14 32.43 27.18
N GLY A 42 22.94 32.60 26.60
CA GLY A 42 22.00 31.49 26.35
C GLY A 42 21.18 31.02 27.56
N THR A 43 21.28 31.73 28.71
CA THR A 43 20.53 31.41 29.94
C THR A 43 19.17 32.12 29.93
N ASP A 44 18.10 31.43 30.42
CA ASP A 44 16.76 32.02 30.52
C ASP A 44 16.79 33.22 31.46
N MET A 45 16.15 34.31 31.03
CA MET A 45 16.06 35.51 31.85
C MET A 45 14.93 35.38 32.87
N PRO A 46 15.19 35.54 34.17
CA PRO A 46 14.14 35.55 35.16
C PRO A 46 13.20 36.75 34.90
N TYR A 47 11.89 36.53 35.01
CA TYR A 47 10.82 37.50 34.79
C TYR A 47 10.56 37.93 33.34
N THR A 48 10.97 37.13 32.33
CA THR A 48 10.66 37.42 30.96
C THR A 48 9.30 36.87 30.55
N TYR A 49 8.63 37.61 29.68
CA TYR A 49 7.41 37.20 29.01
C TYR A 49 7.64 35.88 28.24
N GLN A 50 6.89 34.84 28.63
CA GLN A 50 6.82 33.61 27.89
C GLN A 50 5.55 33.64 27.03
N ASP A 51 5.70 33.59 25.75
CA ASP A 51 4.59 33.38 24.85
C ASP A 51 4.46 31.87 24.59
N ILE A 52 3.39 31.28 25.12
CA ILE A 52 3.13 29.86 25.02
C ILE A 52 1.92 29.64 24.09
N THR A 53 2.17 29.16 22.91
CA THR A 53 1.13 28.61 22.05
C THR A 53 0.95 27.13 22.40
N LYS A 54 -0.26 26.72 22.74
CA LYS A 54 -0.55 25.31 23.05
C LYS A 54 -0.52 24.48 21.78
N ALA A 55 -0.08 23.23 21.89
CA ALA A 55 -0.24 22.24 20.83
C ALA A 55 -1.73 21.93 20.64
N GLU A 56 -2.13 21.71 19.40
CA GLU A 56 -3.45 21.21 19.03
C GLU A 56 -3.29 19.83 18.38
N ASP A 57 -4.04 18.84 18.87
CA ASP A 57 -4.01 17.49 18.35
C ASP A 57 -4.61 17.45 16.93
N GLY A 58 -4.09 16.56 16.09
CA GLY A 58 -4.66 16.28 14.78
C GLY A 58 -6.00 15.54 14.86
N ASN A 59 -6.65 15.39 13.73
CA ASN A 59 -7.91 14.67 13.62
C ASN A 59 -7.66 13.15 13.50
N SER A 60 -8.68 12.36 13.82
CA SER A 60 -8.67 10.92 13.62
C SER A 60 -9.35 10.55 12.30
N LEU A 61 -8.91 9.47 11.67
CA LEU A 61 -9.57 8.87 10.50
C LEU A 61 -10.33 7.62 10.92
N MET A 62 -11.58 7.52 10.49
CA MET A 62 -12.36 6.29 10.59
C MET A 62 -12.34 5.60 9.23
N LEU A 63 -11.77 4.39 9.18
CA LEU A 63 -11.65 3.59 7.97
C LEU A 63 -12.79 2.58 7.87
N THR A 64 -13.06 2.14 6.64
CA THR A 64 -14.00 1.04 6.37
C THR A 64 -13.36 -0.35 6.56
N LEU A 65 -12.05 -0.41 6.78
CA LEU A 65 -11.34 -1.66 7.03
C LEU A 65 -11.87 -2.32 8.32
N ASP A 66 -12.30 -3.59 8.18
CA ASP A 66 -12.67 -4.43 9.31
C ASP A 66 -11.46 -5.24 9.77
N SER A 67 -11.10 -5.15 11.05
CA SER A 67 -9.91 -5.79 11.60
C SER A 67 -9.96 -7.31 11.54
N ASN A 68 -11.15 -7.93 11.62
CA ASN A 68 -11.30 -9.37 11.55
C ASN A 68 -11.11 -9.84 10.09
N ILE A 69 -11.77 -9.16 9.14
CA ILE A 69 -11.59 -9.44 7.70
C ILE A 69 -10.13 -9.27 7.32
N GLN A 70 -9.51 -8.16 7.73
CA GLN A 70 -8.10 -7.87 7.46
C GLN A 70 -7.19 -8.99 8.00
N SER A 71 -7.39 -9.42 9.23
CA SER A 71 -6.61 -10.51 9.83
C SER A 71 -6.76 -11.83 9.08
N VAL A 72 -7.99 -12.16 8.65
CA VAL A 72 -8.27 -13.37 7.89
C VAL A 72 -7.58 -13.36 6.53
N ILE A 73 -7.69 -12.26 5.76
CA ILE A 73 -7.05 -12.19 4.45
C ILE A 73 -5.53 -12.20 4.54
N GLU A 74 -4.93 -11.55 5.53
CA GLU A 74 -3.49 -11.58 5.76
C GLU A 74 -3.00 -12.99 6.03
N LYS A 75 -3.64 -13.70 6.95
CA LYS A 75 -3.30 -15.07 7.28
C LYS A 75 -3.37 -15.99 6.06
N HIS A 76 -4.47 -15.95 5.32
CA HIS A 76 -4.66 -16.84 4.17
C HIS A 76 -3.77 -16.47 2.99
N LEU A 77 -3.51 -15.18 2.76
CA LEU A 77 -2.60 -14.78 1.71
C LEU A 77 -1.16 -15.19 2.01
N ALA A 78 -0.70 -15.06 3.25
CA ALA A 78 0.63 -15.54 3.66
C ALA A 78 0.78 -17.06 3.44
N THR A 79 -0.25 -17.84 3.79
CA THR A 79 -0.28 -19.28 3.53
C THR A 79 -0.22 -19.58 2.03
N ALA A 80 -1.02 -18.88 1.23
CA ALA A 80 -1.06 -19.08 -0.22
C ALA A 80 0.28 -18.75 -0.91
N LEU A 81 0.99 -17.72 -0.46
CA LEU A 81 2.33 -17.41 -0.98
C LEU A 81 3.29 -18.60 -0.84
N THR A 82 3.26 -19.23 0.33
CA THR A 82 4.12 -20.37 0.62
C THR A 82 3.69 -21.63 -0.14
N GLU A 83 2.40 -21.99 -0.08
CA GLU A 83 1.87 -23.20 -0.71
C GLU A 83 2.00 -23.21 -2.23
N HIS A 84 1.88 -22.03 -2.85
CA HIS A 84 1.95 -21.88 -4.31
C HIS A 84 3.30 -21.35 -4.81
N ALA A 85 4.29 -21.24 -3.94
CA ALA A 85 5.64 -20.76 -4.27
C ALA A 85 5.60 -19.46 -5.11
N VAL A 86 4.80 -18.47 -4.67
CA VAL A 86 4.62 -17.22 -5.41
C VAL A 86 5.94 -16.46 -5.47
N GLN A 87 6.42 -16.21 -6.69
CA GLN A 87 7.73 -15.61 -6.96
C GLN A 87 7.76 -14.09 -6.83
N ASN A 88 6.62 -13.49 -6.54
CA ASN A 88 6.49 -12.05 -6.38
C ASN A 88 5.46 -11.77 -5.27
N ARG A 89 5.14 -10.51 -5.09
CA ARG A 89 4.12 -10.05 -4.15
C ARG A 89 2.72 -10.44 -4.63
N ALA A 90 1.84 -10.73 -3.68
CA ALA A 90 0.43 -10.96 -3.94
C ALA A 90 -0.44 -9.97 -3.17
N THR A 91 -1.65 -9.73 -3.66
CA THR A 91 -2.59 -8.80 -3.02
C THR A 91 -4.00 -9.38 -2.97
N VAL A 92 -4.75 -8.97 -1.95
CA VAL A 92 -6.18 -9.28 -1.79
C VAL A 92 -6.91 -7.99 -1.47
N ILE A 93 -8.09 -7.82 -2.09
CA ILE A 93 -9.04 -6.76 -1.78
C ILE A 93 -10.38 -7.42 -1.47
N VAL A 94 -11.00 -7.01 -0.37
CA VAL A 94 -12.38 -7.39 -0.01
C VAL A 94 -13.22 -6.12 -0.02
N GLN A 95 -14.24 -6.11 -0.86
CA GLN A 95 -15.12 -4.96 -1.05
C GLN A 95 -16.58 -5.35 -0.83
N ASP A 96 -17.32 -4.51 -0.13
CA ASP A 96 -18.78 -4.62 -0.05
C ASP A 96 -19.41 -4.21 -1.40
N VAL A 97 -20.11 -5.14 -2.01
CA VAL A 97 -20.73 -4.94 -3.34
C VAL A 97 -21.86 -3.93 -3.36
N ASN A 98 -22.47 -3.64 -2.21
CA ASN A 98 -23.61 -2.72 -2.12
C ASN A 98 -23.15 -1.26 -1.90
N THR A 99 -22.09 -1.07 -1.13
CA THR A 99 -21.62 0.27 -0.71
C THR A 99 -20.35 0.70 -1.42
N GLY A 100 -19.59 -0.27 -1.96
CA GLY A 100 -18.24 -0.05 -2.50
C GLY A 100 -17.16 0.09 -1.43
N ALA A 101 -17.51 -0.03 -0.14
CA ALA A 101 -16.55 0.10 0.95
C ALA A 101 -15.49 -1.02 0.90
N ILE A 102 -14.22 -0.65 1.04
CA ILE A 102 -13.13 -1.60 1.18
C ILE A 102 -13.09 -2.09 2.62
N LEU A 103 -13.40 -3.37 2.82
CA LEU A 103 -13.43 -4.02 4.13
C LEU A 103 -12.09 -4.64 4.52
N GLY A 104 -11.25 -4.94 3.53
CA GLY A 104 -9.90 -5.45 3.74
C GLY A 104 -9.05 -5.25 2.48
N MET A 105 -7.79 -4.91 2.68
CA MET A 105 -6.82 -4.79 1.60
C MET A 105 -5.44 -5.09 2.15
N THR A 106 -4.73 -6.01 1.53
CA THR A 106 -3.38 -6.38 1.94
C THR A 106 -2.50 -6.73 0.74
N THR A 107 -1.22 -6.48 0.89
CA THR A 107 -0.16 -6.94 -0.01
C THR A 107 0.85 -7.73 0.82
N MET A 108 1.24 -8.91 0.34
CA MET A 108 2.23 -9.76 1.00
C MET A 108 3.43 -10.03 0.07
N PRO A 109 4.65 -10.15 0.63
CA PRO A 109 5.03 -10.04 2.05
C PRO A 109 4.72 -8.67 2.62
N ASP A 110 4.26 -8.64 3.89
CA ASP A 110 3.95 -7.43 4.64
C ASP A 110 5.20 -6.96 5.41
N TYR A 111 5.21 -5.74 5.91
CA TYR A 111 6.30 -5.19 6.73
C TYR A 111 5.77 -4.63 8.06
N ASP A 112 6.65 -4.46 9.04
CA ASP A 112 6.31 -3.81 10.30
C ASP A 112 6.36 -2.28 10.13
N PRO A 113 5.24 -1.55 10.26
CA PRO A 113 5.22 -0.09 10.18
C PRO A 113 6.07 0.61 11.25
N ASN A 114 6.38 -0.09 12.37
CA ASN A 114 7.27 0.42 13.40
C ASN A 114 8.76 0.25 13.05
N ASN A 115 9.05 -0.62 12.09
CA ASN A 115 10.40 -0.82 11.55
C ASN A 115 10.37 -0.91 10.01
N PRO A 116 9.89 0.11 9.31
CA PRO A 116 9.64 0.06 7.87
C PRO A 116 10.90 -0.08 7.03
N GLN A 117 12.06 0.23 7.60
CA GLN A 117 13.33 0.17 6.90
C GLN A 117 13.87 -1.25 6.71
N ALA A 118 13.43 -2.21 7.52
CA ALA A 118 13.87 -3.59 7.41
C ALA A 118 13.22 -4.26 6.19
N ILE A 119 14.04 -4.86 5.32
CA ILE A 119 13.54 -5.68 4.21
C ILE A 119 13.12 -7.04 4.76
N VAL A 120 11.86 -7.44 4.53
CA VAL A 120 11.28 -8.71 5.03
C VAL A 120 11.12 -9.77 3.94
N SER A 121 11.10 -9.38 2.67
CA SER A 121 10.97 -10.30 1.55
C SER A 121 12.24 -11.10 1.33
N GLU A 122 12.17 -12.43 1.41
CA GLU A 122 13.30 -13.33 1.10
C GLU A 122 13.81 -13.11 -0.33
N ILE A 123 12.92 -12.87 -1.28
CA ILE A 123 13.28 -12.60 -2.69
C ILE A 123 14.07 -11.29 -2.79
N SER A 124 13.65 -10.25 -2.09
CA SER A 124 14.37 -8.98 -2.05
C SER A 124 15.74 -9.14 -1.38
N LEU A 125 15.82 -9.90 -0.28
CA LEU A 125 17.10 -10.22 0.37
C LEU A 125 18.04 -11.01 -0.55
N GLN A 126 17.53 -11.97 -1.32
CA GLN A 126 18.32 -12.72 -2.31
C GLN A 126 18.85 -11.82 -3.44
N LYS A 127 18.07 -10.86 -3.88
CA LYS A 127 18.53 -9.86 -4.87
C LYS A 127 19.64 -9.00 -4.30
N LEU A 128 19.47 -8.50 -3.06
CA LEU A 128 20.47 -7.67 -2.39
C LEU A 128 21.78 -8.42 -2.13
N ALA A 129 21.71 -9.72 -1.87
CA ALA A 129 22.89 -10.56 -1.66
C ALA A 129 23.80 -10.70 -2.91
N GLN A 130 23.37 -10.22 -4.08
CA GLN A 130 24.18 -10.20 -5.30
C GLN A 130 25.15 -9.00 -5.36
N TYR A 131 24.97 -8.04 -4.47
CA TYR A 131 25.78 -6.82 -4.40
C TYR A 131 26.69 -6.84 -3.17
N GLU A 132 27.82 -6.18 -3.24
CA GLU A 132 28.71 -5.98 -2.08
C GLU A 132 28.07 -5.00 -1.11
N GLU A 133 27.89 -5.41 0.14
CA GLU A 133 27.28 -4.60 1.17
C GLU A 133 28.02 -3.26 1.35
N GLY A 134 27.29 -2.15 1.30
CA GLY A 134 27.85 -0.80 1.40
C GLY A 134 28.31 -0.19 0.07
N SER A 135 28.34 -0.95 -1.04
CA SER A 135 28.57 -0.41 -2.38
C SER A 135 27.45 0.55 -2.79
N ASP A 136 27.68 1.37 -3.80
CA ASP A 136 26.65 2.28 -4.29
C ASP A 136 25.54 1.52 -5.01
N GLU A 137 25.88 0.45 -5.72
CA GLU A 137 24.91 -0.47 -6.33
C GLU A 137 24.03 -1.16 -5.29
N TYR A 138 24.61 -1.57 -4.14
CA TYR A 138 23.83 -2.12 -3.02
C TYR A 138 22.83 -1.09 -2.47
N LYS A 139 23.27 0.15 -2.26
CA LYS A 139 22.41 1.23 -1.72
C LYS A 139 21.24 1.54 -2.66
N GLU A 140 21.50 1.61 -3.97
CA GLU A 140 20.45 1.81 -4.97
C GLU A 140 19.46 0.66 -5.00
N ALA A 141 19.95 -0.59 -5.01
CA ALA A 141 19.12 -1.77 -4.99
C ALA A 141 18.30 -1.84 -3.69
N PHE A 142 18.91 -1.52 -2.55
CA PHE A 142 18.24 -1.52 -1.25
C PHE A 142 17.10 -0.49 -1.21
N ALA A 143 17.36 0.73 -1.65
CA ALA A 143 16.34 1.78 -1.73
C ALA A 143 15.18 1.39 -2.67
N TYR A 144 15.48 0.74 -3.79
CA TYR A 144 14.47 0.24 -4.72
C TYR A 144 13.60 -0.85 -4.09
N GLU A 145 14.19 -1.87 -3.44
CA GLU A 145 13.43 -2.95 -2.80
C GLU A 145 12.60 -2.43 -1.61
N GLN A 146 13.08 -1.39 -0.90
CA GLN A 146 12.28 -0.69 0.11
C GLN A 146 11.05 -0.01 -0.50
N GLN A 147 11.20 0.72 -1.60
CA GLN A 147 10.07 1.36 -2.29
C GLN A 147 9.03 0.32 -2.75
N ILE A 148 9.50 -0.81 -3.28
CA ILE A 148 8.63 -1.92 -3.64
C ILE A 148 7.89 -2.44 -2.40
N GLN A 149 8.59 -2.68 -1.29
CA GLN A 149 8.00 -3.17 -0.04
C GLN A 149 6.90 -2.24 0.50
N TRP A 150 7.14 -0.93 0.49
CA TRP A 150 6.21 0.06 1.00
C TRP A 150 5.01 0.31 0.07
N SER A 151 5.17 0.03 -1.22
CA SER A 151 4.12 0.28 -2.21
C SER A 151 2.94 -0.68 -2.04
N ASN A 152 1.71 -0.16 -2.19
CA ASN A 152 0.51 -0.99 -2.23
C ASN A 152 0.33 -1.57 -3.65
N LYS A 153 0.61 -2.87 -3.82
CA LYS A 153 0.50 -3.56 -5.10
C LYS A 153 -0.90 -3.46 -5.71
N ALA A 154 -1.93 -3.42 -4.86
CA ALA A 154 -3.31 -3.38 -5.33
C ALA A 154 -3.65 -2.14 -6.16
N VAL A 155 -2.92 -1.03 -5.97
CA VAL A 155 -3.18 0.26 -6.62
C VAL A 155 -2.00 0.79 -7.44
N ASN A 156 -0.78 0.26 -7.22
CA ASN A 156 0.43 0.79 -7.84
C ASN A 156 1.00 -0.09 -8.97
N GLU A 157 0.62 -1.36 -9.03
CA GLU A 157 1.18 -2.30 -10.00
C GLU A 157 0.14 -2.72 -11.05
N ALA A 158 0.50 -2.60 -12.32
CA ALA A 158 -0.27 -3.16 -13.42
C ALA A 158 0.13 -4.62 -13.66
N TYR A 159 -0.83 -5.43 -14.12
CA TYR A 159 -0.59 -6.83 -14.50
C TYR A 159 -1.47 -7.23 -15.67
N GLU A 160 -1.10 -8.31 -16.34
CA GLU A 160 -1.91 -8.90 -17.41
C GLU A 160 -2.98 -9.82 -16.81
N PRO A 161 -4.27 -9.42 -16.80
CA PRO A 161 -5.31 -10.13 -16.05
C PRO A 161 -5.72 -11.47 -16.70
N GLY A 162 -5.40 -11.67 -17.97
CA GLY A 162 -5.78 -12.88 -18.72
C GLY A 162 -7.29 -13.14 -18.66
N SER A 163 -7.69 -14.36 -18.34
CA SER A 163 -9.09 -14.78 -18.30
C SER A 163 -9.94 -14.07 -17.25
N VAL A 164 -9.34 -13.48 -16.22
CA VAL A 164 -10.09 -12.70 -15.23
C VAL A 164 -10.76 -11.48 -15.88
N PHE A 165 -10.17 -10.91 -16.93
CA PHE A 165 -10.75 -9.80 -17.68
C PHE A 165 -12.07 -10.15 -18.40
N LYS A 166 -12.38 -11.44 -18.57
CA LYS A 166 -13.64 -11.88 -19.19
C LYS A 166 -14.87 -11.39 -18.42
N VAL A 167 -14.76 -11.19 -17.12
CA VAL A 167 -15.84 -10.62 -16.31
C VAL A 167 -16.19 -9.21 -16.81
N ILE A 168 -15.18 -8.37 -17.06
CA ILE A 168 -15.37 -7.01 -17.57
C ILE A 168 -15.93 -7.07 -19.01
N THR A 169 -15.37 -7.94 -19.85
CA THR A 169 -15.83 -8.12 -21.24
C THR A 169 -17.31 -8.52 -21.28
N THR A 170 -17.72 -9.48 -20.45
CA THR A 170 -19.11 -9.96 -20.39
C THR A 170 -20.05 -8.87 -19.87
N ALA A 171 -19.67 -8.19 -18.79
CA ALA A 171 -20.46 -7.09 -18.25
C ALA A 171 -20.66 -5.97 -19.28
N THR A 172 -19.60 -5.57 -19.98
CA THR A 172 -19.67 -4.57 -21.05
C THR A 172 -20.57 -5.03 -22.20
N ALA A 173 -20.47 -6.29 -22.62
CA ALA A 173 -21.27 -6.83 -23.71
C ALA A 173 -22.78 -6.88 -23.37
N LEU A 174 -23.11 -7.18 -22.11
CA LEU A 174 -24.49 -7.12 -21.60
C LEU A 174 -25.00 -5.68 -21.51
N GLU A 175 -24.23 -4.77 -20.97
CA GLU A 175 -24.58 -3.36 -20.79
C GLU A 175 -24.81 -2.65 -22.12
N THR A 176 -23.98 -2.93 -23.12
CA THR A 176 -24.10 -2.37 -24.48
C THR A 176 -25.18 -3.05 -25.32
N GLY A 177 -25.82 -4.10 -24.82
CA GLY A 177 -26.82 -4.89 -25.56
C GLY A 177 -26.23 -5.73 -26.72
N ALA A 178 -24.90 -5.87 -26.80
CA ALA A 178 -24.25 -6.72 -27.80
C ALA A 178 -24.57 -8.21 -27.61
N VAL A 179 -24.87 -8.61 -26.36
CA VAL A 179 -25.36 -9.94 -25.99
C VAL A 179 -26.45 -9.82 -24.95
N THR A 180 -27.18 -10.92 -24.74
CA THR A 180 -28.19 -11.07 -23.68
C THR A 180 -27.89 -12.30 -22.85
N MET A 181 -28.57 -12.47 -21.73
CA MET A 181 -28.45 -13.68 -20.88
C MET A 181 -28.85 -14.98 -21.62
N GLN A 182 -29.56 -14.88 -22.75
CA GLN A 182 -29.96 -15.99 -23.60
C GLN A 182 -29.03 -16.22 -24.78
N SER A 183 -28.04 -15.36 -24.97
CA SER A 183 -27.07 -15.54 -26.06
C SER A 183 -26.28 -16.83 -25.88
N SER A 184 -26.13 -17.58 -26.97
CA SER A 184 -25.32 -18.80 -27.01
C SER A 184 -24.11 -18.63 -27.92
N PHE A 185 -23.03 -19.29 -27.52
CA PHE A 185 -21.75 -19.22 -28.28
C PHE A 185 -21.29 -20.63 -28.62
N ASN A 186 -20.76 -20.79 -29.81
CA ASN A 186 -20.13 -22.04 -30.22
C ASN A 186 -18.60 -21.86 -30.17
N CYS A 187 -17.98 -22.53 -29.22
CA CYS A 187 -16.52 -22.51 -29.08
C CYS A 187 -15.91 -23.63 -29.92
N THR A 188 -15.20 -23.25 -30.96
CA THR A 188 -14.53 -24.20 -31.89
C THR A 188 -13.07 -24.50 -31.50
N GLY A 189 -12.61 -23.96 -30.32
CA GLY A 189 -11.25 -24.13 -29.83
C GLY A 189 -10.23 -23.15 -30.43
N SER A 190 -10.55 -22.49 -31.51
CA SER A 190 -9.66 -21.47 -32.11
C SER A 190 -10.46 -20.40 -32.84
N TYR A 191 -9.88 -19.23 -32.97
CA TYR A 191 -10.39 -18.13 -33.77
C TYR A 191 -9.24 -17.35 -34.42
N VAL A 192 -9.53 -16.63 -35.52
CA VAL A 192 -8.55 -15.81 -36.21
C VAL A 192 -8.74 -14.36 -35.84
N ALA A 193 -7.71 -13.76 -35.24
CA ALA A 193 -7.67 -12.32 -34.92
C ALA A 193 -6.44 -11.70 -35.60
N GLY A 194 -6.65 -10.66 -36.42
CA GLY A 194 -5.54 -9.98 -37.10
C GLY A 194 -4.72 -10.91 -38.03
N GLY A 195 -5.33 -11.93 -38.60
CA GLY A 195 -4.66 -12.92 -39.45
C GLY A 195 -3.88 -14.01 -38.71
N ILE A 196 -3.91 -14.01 -37.36
CA ILE A 196 -3.21 -14.99 -36.52
C ILE A 196 -4.25 -15.90 -35.84
N ALA A 197 -4.10 -17.21 -35.96
CA ALA A 197 -4.92 -18.17 -35.21
C ALA A 197 -4.57 -18.12 -33.72
N LYS A 198 -5.60 -18.03 -32.88
CA LYS A 198 -5.52 -18.08 -31.41
C LYS A 198 -6.23 -19.34 -30.92
N HIS A 199 -5.60 -20.05 -30.02
CA HIS A 199 -6.09 -21.31 -29.45
C HIS A 199 -6.44 -21.13 -27.96
#